data_9fc3d4da381dbce16ffc513021c36ec0
#
_entry.id   9fc3d4da381dbce16ffc513021c36ec0
#
_cell.length_a   1.000
_cell.length_b   1.000
_cell.length_c   1.000
_cell.angle_alpha   90.00
_cell.angle_beta   90.00
_cell.angle_gamma   90.00
#
_symmetry.space_group_name_H-M   'P 1'
#
loop_
_entity.id
_entity.type
_entity.pdbx_description
1 polymer ?
#
loop_
_entity_poly.entity_id
_entity_poly.type
_entity_poly.pdbx_seq_one_letter_code
_entity_poly.pdbx_strand_id
1 'polypeptide(L)'
;AAGLDHSKLEEKKFSLARSLGASYCFDVALEEGRQALQEAVKRETDGTGVDVVFEMSGSYQAYGDAFKNIRMGGTLSFLGLPSGKLEVDFSKEIIFRGLTLKGIIGRRIFDTWDMMRSLLTSGLSEVILENHLITHDLPLEKFEEGFRALKSGDGLKVILRP
;
A
#
# COMPACT_ATOMS: atom_id res chain seq x y z
N ALA A 1 6.81 0.81 -12.47
CA ALA A 1 7.46 2.03 -11.97
C ALA A 1 8.93 2.06 -12.40
N ALA A 2 9.21 2.46 -13.64
CA ALA A 2 10.57 2.71 -14.10
C ALA A 2 11.09 3.97 -13.39
N GLY A 3 12.15 3.85 -12.60
CA GLY A 3 12.90 4.98 -12.05
C GLY A 3 12.88 5.16 -10.53
N LEU A 4 12.36 4.21 -9.75
CA LEU A 4 12.58 4.23 -8.31
C LEU A 4 13.98 3.72 -7.99
N ASP A 5 14.74 4.53 -7.27
CA ASP A 5 16.02 4.13 -6.70
C ASP A 5 15.76 3.17 -5.53
N HIS A 6 16.09 1.89 -5.73
CA HIS A 6 15.84 0.83 -4.74
C HIS A 6 16.58 1.07 -3.41
N SER A 7 17.73 1.77 -3.42
CA SER A 7 18.45 2.13 -2.20
C SER A 7 17.64 3.08 -1.31
N LYS A 8 16.92 4.02 -1.91
CA LYS A 8 16.03 4.95 -1.20
C LYS A 8 14.78 4.26 -0.65
N LEU A 9 14.37 3.13 -1.25
CA LEU A 9 13.22 2.37 -0.77
C LEU A 9 13.50 1.80 0.62
N GLU A 10 14.64 1.16 0.81
CA GLU A 10 15.03 0.59 2.11
C GLU A 10 15.25 1.69 3.16
N GLU A 11 16.05 2.70 2.82
CA GLU A 11 16.43 3.75 3.75
C GLU A 11 15.23 4.58 4.26
N LYS A 12 14.32 4.97 3.34
CA LYS A 12 13.25 5.91 3.67
C LYS A 12 11.91 5.22 3.93
N LYS A 13 11.47 4.36 3.00
CA LYS A 13 10.10 3.82 3.05
C LYS A 13 9.98 2.60 3.95
N PHE A 14 10.89 1.65 3.84
CA PHE A 14 10.84 0.44 4.65
C PHE A 14 11.22 0.72 6.11
N SER A 15 12.21 1.58 6.34
CA SER A 15 12.56 2.05 7.69
C SER A 15 11.35 2.68 8.38
N LEU A 16 10.65 3.58 7.68
CA LEU A 16 9.43 4.21 8.20
C LEU A 16 8.30 3.19 8.40
N ALA A 17 8.07 2.28 7.45
CA ALA A 17 7.03 1.27 7.62
C ALA A 17 7.27 0.39 8.84
N ARG A 18 8.52 0.00 9.10
CA ARG A 18 8.90 -0.76 10.30
C ARG A 18 8.70 0.06 11.58
N SER A 19 9.04 1.34 11.59
CA SER A 19 8.80 2.21 12.77
C SER A 19 7.31 2.36 13.07
N LEU A 20 6.46 2.23 12.06
CA LEU A 20 5.00 2.24 12.18
C LEU A 20 4.40 0.86 12.47
N GLY A 21 5.21 -0.17 12.67
CA GLY A 21 4.78 -1.50 13.11
C GLY A 21 4.73 -2.57 12.01
N ALA A 22 5.23 -2.31 10.80
CA ALA A 22 5.33 -3.35 9.79
C ALA A 22 6.39 -4.38 10.19
N SER A 23 6.00 -5.65 10.32
CA SER A 23 6.92 -6.74 10.65
C SER A 23 7.88 -7.05 9.50
N TYR A 24 7.41 -6.92 8.27
CA TYR A 24 8.16 -7.23 7.05
C TYR A 24 7.91 -6.17 5.97
N CYS A 25 8.95 -5.92 5.17
CA CYS A 25 8.88 -5.06 3.99
C CYS A 25 9.61 -5.74 2.85
N PHE A 26 9.01 -5.79 1.65
CA PHE A 26 9.57 -6.48 0.50
C PHE A 26 9.54 -5.59 -0.75
N ASP A 27 10.64 -5.53 -1.47
CA ASP A 27 10.67 -4.89 -2.80
C ASP A 27 10.21 -5.90 -3.86
N VAL A 28 8.92 -5.93 -4.10
CA VAL A 28 8.27 -6.82 -5.07
C VAL A 28 8.50 -6.43 -6.54
N ALA A 29 9.24 -5.37 -6.81
CA ALA A 29 9.73 -5.09 -8.16
C ALA A 29 10.85 -6.08 -8.56
N LEU A 30 11.57 -6.59 -7.57
CA LEU A 30 12.60 -7.61 -7.72
C LEU A 30 12.02 -9.01 -7.51
N GLU A 31 12.52 -9.99 -8.26
CA GLU A 31 12.06 -11.38 -8.13
C GLU A 31 12.43 -11.96 -6.76
N GLU A 32 13.63 -11.66 -6.25
CA GLU A 32 14.05 -12.07 -4.91
C GLU A 32 13.12 -11.53 -3.82
N GLY A 33 12.63 -10.29 -3.98
CA GLY A 33 11.69 -9.68 -3.05
C GLY A 33 10.32 -10.37 -3.06
N ARG A 34 9.86 -10.86 -4.22
CA ARG A 34 8.63 -11.67 -4.32
C ARG A 34 8.78 -13.03 -3.68
N GLN A 35 9.90 -13.69 -3.92
CA GLN A 35 10.19 -14.98 -3.30
C GLN A 35 10.26 -14.83 -1.78
N ALA A 36 10.97 -13.82 -1.28
CA ALA A 36 11.05 -13.52 0.15
C ALA A 36 9.68 -13.21 0.77
N LEU A 37 8.78 -12.50 0.06
CA LEU A 37 7.40 -12.29 0.49
C LEU A 37 6.65 -13.63 0.62
N GLN A 38 6.71 -14.50 -0.38
CA GLN A 38 6.02 -15.78 -0.35
C GLN A 38 6.54 -16.69 0.77
N GLU A 39 7.86 -16.74 0.97
CA GLU A 39 8.49 -17.49 2.05
C GLU A 39 8.08 -16.97 3.43
N ALA A 40 8.06 -15.64 3.59
CA ALA A 40 7.61 -15.02 4.84
C ALA A 40 6.13 -15.33 5.12
N VAL A 41 5.27 -15.16 4.14
CA VAL A 41 3.83 -15.51 4.28
C VAL A 41 3.69 -16.98 4.66
N LYS A 42 4.37 -17.88 3.96
CA LYS A 42 4.31 -19.32 4.26
C LYS A 42 4.77 -19.63 5.69
N ARG A 43 5.85 -19.03 6.14
CA ARG A 43 6.41 -19.23 7.48
C ARG A 43 5.50 -18.68 8.58
N GLU A 44 4.99 -17.45 8.41
CA GLU A 44 4.20 -16.76 9.44
C GLU A 44 2.75 -17.25 9.54
N THR A 45 2.28 -18.01 8.54
CA THR A 45 0.90 -18.51 8.47
C THR A 45 0.80 -20.02 8.39
N ASP A 46 1.88 -20.75 8.70
CA ASP A 46 1.96 -22.21 8.54
C ASP A 46 1.50 -22.69 7.14
N GLY A 47 1.79 -21.89 6.12
CA GLY A 47 1.45 -22.16 4.72
C GLY A 47 0.00 -21.91 4.33
N THR A 48 -0.85 -21.42 5.23
CA THR A 48 -2.27 -21.15 4.93
C THR A 48 -2.51 -19.88 4.13
N GLY A 49 -1.64 -18.87 4.25
CA GLY A 49 -1.78 -17.55 3.67
C GLY A 49 -2.35 -16.50 4.63
N VAL A 50 -2.32 -15.24 4.24
CA VAL A 50 -2.77 -14.11 5.06
C VAL A 50 -4.31 -13.98 5.07
N ASP A 51 -4.88 -13.48 6.17
CA ASP A 51 -6.33 -13.27 6.33
C ASP A 51 -6.87 -12.15 5.43
N VAL A 52 -6.12 -11.05 5.32
CA VAL A 52 -6.55 -9.83 4.62
C VAL A 52 -5.43 -9.29 3.77
N VAL A 53 -5.76 -8.86 2.56
CA VAL A 53 -4.86 -8.13 1.68
C VAL A 53 -5.49 -6.79 1.32
N PHE A 54 -4.73 -5.71 1.46
CA PHE A 54 -5.06 -4.39 0.94
C PHE A 54 -4.25 -4.11 -0.32
N GLU A 55 -4.88 -4.10 -1.47
CA GLU A 55 -4.26 -3.70 -2.73
C GLU A 55 -4.50 -2.20 -2.94
N MET A 56 -3.45 -1.40 -2.89
CA MET A 56 -3.52 0.06 -2.92
C MET A 56 -2.70 0.67 -4.08
N SER A 57 -1.97 -0.15 -4.82
CA SER A 57 -1.08 0.30 -5.90
C SER A 57 -1.76 0.43 -7.26
N GLY A 58 -2.82 -0.35 -7.51
CA GLY A 58 -3.44 -0.48 -8.82
C GLY A 58 -2.59 -1.23 -9.85
N SER A 59 -1.61 -2.01 -9.40
CA SER A 59 -0.78 -2.85 -10.27
C SER A 59 -1.40 -4.23 -10.43
N TYR A 60 -1.63 -4.68 -11.67
CA TYR A 60 -2.11 -6.06 -11.91
C TYR A 60 -1.15 -7.13 -11.41
N GLN A 61 0.13 -6.82 -11.31
CA GLN A 61 1.10 -7.71 -10.68
C GLN A 61 0.78 -7.89 -9.18
N ALA A 62 0.47 -6.79 -8.47
CA ALA A 62 0.09 -6.85 -7.06
C ALA A 62 -1.23 -7.61 -6.84
N TYR A 63 -2.17 -7.56 -7.80
CA TYR A 63 -3.36 -8.42 -7.79
C TYR A 63 -3.00 -9.90 -7.86
N GLY A 64 -2.06 -10.26 -8.75
CA GLY A 64 -1.56 -11.63 -8.85
C GLY A 64 -0.87 -12.09 -7.57
N ASP A 65 -0.05 -11.24 -6.97
CA ASP A 65 0.61 -11.53 -5.69
C ASP A 65 -0.40 -11.63 -4.54
N ALA A 66 -1.47 -10.83 -4.56
CA ALA A 66 -2.56 -10.90 -3.59
C ALA A 66 -3.27 -12.27 -3.63
N PHE A 67 -3.66 -12.73 -4.83
CA PHE A 67 -4.29 -14.04 -4.98
C PHE A 67 -3.37 -15.20 -4.57
N LYS A 68 -2.06 -15.10 -4.77
CA LYS A 68 -1.11 -16.14 -4.37
C LYS A 68 -0.96 -16.25 -2.86
N ASN A 69 -1.04 -15.13 -2.15
CA ASN A 69 -0.67 -15.05 -0.73
C ASN A 69 -1.88 -15.07 0.23
N ILE A 70 -3.10 -14.88 -0.27
CA ILE A 70 -4.30 -14.90 0.58
C ILE A 70 -4.76 -16.34 0.88
N ARG A 71 -5.22 -16.58 2.11
CA ARG A 71 -5.78 -17.87 2.49
C ARG A 71 -7.20 -18.11 1.93
N MET A 72 -7.68 -19.34 2.01
CA MET A 72 -9.10 -19.65 1.80
C MET A 72 -9.97 -18.90 2.82
N GLY A 73 -11.10 -18.36 2.36
CA GLY A 73 -11.99 -17.52 3.17
C GLY A 73 -11.45 -16.12 3.49
N GLY A 74 -10.30 -15.74 2.93
CA GLY A 74 -9.69 -14.43 3.16
C GLY A 74 -10.41 -13.27 2.48
N THR A 75 -10.02 -12.04 2.81
CA THR A 75 -10.59 -10.80 2.26
C THR A 75 -9.56 -10.03 1.46
N LEU A 76 -9.88 -9.70 0.19
CA LEU A 76 -9.12 -8.79 -0.66
C LEU A 76 -9.85 -7.44 -0.75
N SER A 77 -9.18 -6.38 -0.35
CA SER A 77 -9.70 -5.01 -0.47
C SER A 77 -8.89 -4.24 -1.52
N PHE A 78 -9.58 -3.75 -2.55
CA PHE A 78 -8.99 -3.07 -3.70
C PHE A 78 -9.30 -1.59 -3.63
N LEU A 79 -8.28 -0.75 -3.49
CA LEU A 79 -8.34 0.70 -3.52
C LEU A 79 -7.61 1.28 -4.74
N GLY A 80 -6.50 0.67 -5.13
CA GLY A 80 -5.72 1.09 -6.28
C GLY A 80 -6.52 0.97 -7.58
N LEU A 81 -6.42 1.97 -8.46
CA LEU A 81 -7.12 1.99 -9.75
C LEU A 81 -6.19 1.45 -10.84
N PRO A 82 -6.38 0.21 -11.31
CA PRO A 82 -5.57 -0.34 -12.39
C PRO A 82 -6.00 0.21 -13.74
N SER A 83 -5.06 0.25 -14.68
CA SER A 83 -5.34 0.59 -16.09
C SER A 83 -5.40 -0.69 -16.93
N GLY A 84 -6.37 -0.77 -17.85
CA GLY A 84 -6.53 -1.93 -18.74
C GLY A 84 -7.44 -3.00 -18.16
N LYS A 85 -7.17 -4.27 -18.47
CA LYS A 85 -8.00 -5.42 -18.08
C LYS A 85 -7.13 -6.51 -17.47
N LEU A 86 -7.67 -7.22 -16.49
CA LEU A 86 -7.10 -8.43 -15.91
C LEU A 86 -8.08 -9.58 -16.13
N GLU A 87 -7.59 -10.69 -16.65
CA GLU A 87 -8.34 -11.93 -16.72
C GLU A 87 -8.13 -12.73 -15.43
N VAL A 88 -9.23 -13.15 -14.83
CA VAL A 88 -9.23 -13.93 -13.58
C VAL A 88 -10.16 -15.13 -13.74
N ASP A 89 -9.67 -16.31 -13.41
CA ASP A 89 -10.50 -17.50 -13.28
C ASP A 89 -11.31 -17.41 -11.98
N PHE A 90 -12.54 -16.90 -12.08
CA PHE A 90 -13.43 -16.72 -10.94
C PHE A 90 -13.70 -18.02 -10.20
N SER A 91 -13.84 -19.14 -10.90
CA SER A 91 -14.11 -20.43 -10.27
C SER A 91 -12.95 -20.81 -9.35
N LYS A 92 -11.74 -20.82 -9.90
CA LYS A 92 -10.54 -21.29 -9.21
C LYS A 92 -10.06 -20.30 -8.14
N GLU A 93 -9.96 -19.01 -8.51
CA GLU A 93 -9.28 -18.02 -7.67
C GLU A 93 -10.21 -17.42 -6.60
N ILE A 94 -11.53 -17.45 -6.83
CA ILE A 94 -12.48 -16.77 -5.94
C ILE A 94 -13.48 -17.75 -5.33
N ILE A 95 -14.26 -18.48 -6.18
CA ILE A 95 -15.40 -19.27 -5.69
C ILE A 95 -14.94 -20.45 -4.88
N PHE A 96 -14.06 -21.30 -5.41
CA PHE A 96 -13.57 -22.48 -4.67
C PHE A 96 -12.75 -22.11 -3.43
N ARG A 97 -12.21 -20.91 -3.39
CA ARG A 97 -11.47 -20.41 -2.22
C ARG A 97 -12.35 -19.64 -1.22
N GLY A 98 -13.61 -19.36 -1.57
CA GLY A 98 -14.54 -18.63 -0.71
C GLY A 98 -14.08 -17.22 -0.37
N LEU A 99 -13.41 -16.52 -1.30
CA LEU A 99 -12.85 -15.21 -1.03
C LEU A 99 -13.92 -14.11 -0.95
N THR A 100 -13.71 -13.15 -0.07
CA THR A 100 -14.45 -11.89 -0.04
C THR A 100 -13.67 -10.83 -0.79
N LEU A 101 -14.28 -10.24 -1.84
CA LEU A 101 -13.69 -9.14 -2.59
C LEU A 101 -14.41 -7.84 -2.24
N LYS A 102 -13.65 -6.80 -1.85
CA LYS A 102 -14.18 -5.47 -1.50
C LYS A 102 -13.55 -4.41 -2.39
N GLY A 103 -14.38 -3.76 -3.23
CA GLY A 103 -14.00 -2.52 -3.90
C GLY A 103 -14.12 -1.34 -2.92
N ILE A 104 -13.04 -0.56 -2.79
CA ILE A 104 -13.02 0.61 -1.92
C ILE A 104 -13.00 1.86 -2.79
N ILE A 105 -14.05 2.66 -2.70
CA ILE A 105 -14.06 3.99 -3.28
C ILE A 105 -13.60 5.02 -2.26
N GLY A 106 -12.69 5.90 -2.65
CA GLY A 106 -12.00 6.83 -1.74
C GLY A 106 -12.86 7.94 -1.13
N ARG A 107 -14.14 8.03 -1.48
CA ARG A 107 -15.04 9.09 -0.95
C ARG A 107 -16.46 8.57 -0.72
N ARG A 108 -16.73 8.39 0.55
CA ARG A 108 -18.09 8.48 1.07
C ARG A 108 -18.16 9.82 1.82
N ILE A 109 -18.55 10.87 1.10
CA ILE A 109 -18.59 12.24 1.64
C ILE A 109 -19.48 12.22 2.88
N PHE A 110 -18.96 12.88 3.91
CA PHE A 110 -19.30 12.99 5.32
C PHE A 110 -18.87 11.77 6.13
N ASP A 111 -19.29 10.54 5.88
CA ASP A 111 -18.95 9.36 6.69
C ASP A 111 -17.42 9.18 6.84
N THR A 112 -16.69 9.21 5.71
CA THR A 112 -15.22 9.02 5.74
C THR A 112 -14.50 10.26 6.27
N TRP A 113 -15.07 11.43 6.14
CA TRP A 113 -14.52 12.67 6.70
C TRP A 113 -14.66 12.73 8.22
N ASP A 114 -15.82 12.31 8.74
CA ASP A 114 -16.03 12.23 10.19
C ASP A 114 -15.14 11.15 10.82
N MET A 115 -15.00 10.01 10.14
CA MET A 115 -14.06 8.96 10.56
C MET A 115 -12.61 9.48 10.55
N MET A 116 -12.19 10.16 9.49
CA MET A 116 -10.85 10.74 9.39
C MET A 116 -10.61 11.76 10.51
N ARG A 117 -11.58 12.64 10.78
CA ARG A 117 -11.50 13.61 11.89
C ARG A 117 -11.32 12.89 13.22
N SER A 118 -12.13 11.87 13.49
CA SER A 118 -12.02 11.07 14.72
C SER A 118 -10.64 10.42 14.86
N LEU A 119 -10.11 9.84 13.79
CA LEU A 119 -8.77 9.23 13.79
C LEU A 119 -7.67 10.26 14.05
N LEU A 120 -7.74 11.43 13.39
CA LEU A 120 -6.76 12.50 13.57
C LEU A 120 -6.77 13.03 15.01
N THR A 121 -7.95 13.19 15.61
CA THR A 121 -8.08 13.68 17.00
C THR A 121 -7.80 12.62 18.05
N SER A 122 -7.75 11.33 17.69
CA SER A 122 -7.44 10.23 18.61
C SER A 122 -6.00 9.69 18.48
N GLY A 123 -5.08 10.49 17.94
CA GLY A 123 -3.65 10.20 17.94
C GLY A 123 -3.01 9.98 16.56
N LEU A 124 -3.80 9.86 15.49
CA LEU A 124 -3.22 9.67 14.15
C LEU A 124 -2.42 10.90 13.68
N SER A 125 -2.80 12.12 14.10
CA SER A 125 -2.05 13.34 13.80
C SER A 125 -0.65 13.32 14.39
N GLU A 126 -0.50 12.87 15.61
CA GLU A 126 0.79 12.71 16.30
C GLU A 126 1.65 11.70 15.57
N VAL A 127 1.11 10.54 15.21
CA VAL A 127 1.82 9.52 14.44
C VAL A 127 2.33 10.06 13.10
N ILE A 128 1.50 10.83 12.38
CA ILE A 128 1.87 11.44 11.09
C ILE A 128 3.01 12.45 11.26
N LEU A 129 2.95 13.29 12.29
CA LEU A 129 3.93 14.36 12.51
C LEU A 129 5.24 13.84 13.07
N GLU A 130 5.20 12.99 14.10
CA GLU A 130 6.38 12.43 14.76
C GLU A 130 7.20 11.52 13.85
N ASN A 131 6.53 10.80 12.93
CA ASN A 131 7.22 9.96 11.96
C ASN A 131 7.56 10.68 10.65
N HIS A 132 7.42 12.00 10.59
CA HIS A 132 7.78 12.81 9.42
C HIS A 132 7.19 12.31 8.09
N LEU A 133 5.92 11.80 8.12
CA LEU A 133 5.24 11.39 6.91
C LEU A 133 5.05 12.55 5.93
N ILE A 134 4.86 13.77 6.45
CA ILE A 134 4.88 15.00 5.65
C ILE A 134 6.35 15.40 5.47
N THR A 135 6.91 15.07 4.31
CA THR A 135 8.32 15.32 4.01
C THR A 135 8.58 16.71 3.42
N HIS A 136 7.58 17.28 2.78
CA HIS A 136 7.68 18.59 2.13
C HIS A 136 6.43 19.40 2.43
N ASP A 137 6.65 20.62 2.90
CA ASP A 137 5.62 21.65 3.14
C ASP A 137 6.06 22.89 2.39
N LEU A 138 5.48 23.13 1.23
CA LEU A 138 5.95 24.10 0.24
C LEU A 138 4.86 25.13 -0.08
N PRO A 139 5.21 26.37 -0.39
CA PRO A 139 4.27 27.30 -0.97
C PRO A 139 3.83 26.81 -2.37
N LEU A 140 2.62 27.16 -2.78
CA LEU A 140 2.02 26.68 -4.03
C LEU A 140 2.90 26.96 -5.26
N GLU A 141 3.61 28.08 -5.28
CA GLU A 141 4.50 28.48 -6.38
C GLU A 141 5.66 27.48 -6.58
N LYS A 142 5.99 26.69 -5.55
CA LYS A 142 7.02 25.63 -5.60
C LYS A 142 6.48 24.25 -5.93
N PHE A 143 5.30 24.15 -6.53
CA PHE A 143 4.66 22.87 -6.84
C PHE A 143 5.57 21.93 -7.65
N GLU A 144 6.38 22.46 -8.57
CA GLU A 144 7.32 21.66 -9.37
C GLU A 144 8.39 20.96 -8.52
N GLU A 145 8.85 21.62 -7.44
CA GLU A 145 9.77 21.02 -6.48
C GLU A 145 9.11 19.83 -5.77
N GLY A 146 7.87 19.99 -5.33
CA GLY A 146 7.08 18.94 -4.74
C GLY A 146 6.89 17.72 -5.65
N PHE A 147 6.51 17.96 -6.92
CA PHE A 147 6.39 16.90 -7.91
C PHE A 147 7.73 16.19 -8.19
N ARG A 148 8.82 16.94 -8.21
CA ARG A 148 10.16 16.39 -8.40
C ARG A 148 10.55 15.48 -7.25
N ALA A 149 10.31 15.88 -6.00
CA ALA A 149 10.55 15.09 -4.81
C ALA A 149 9.76 13.77 -4.81
N LEU A 150 8.47 13.81 -5.20
CA LEU A 150 7.66 12.60 -5.33
C LEU A 150 8.18 11.67 -6.43
N LYS A 151 8.57 12.23 -7.57
CA LYS A 151 9.06 11.46 -8.73
C LYS A 151 10.43 10.80 -8.46
N SER A 152 11.31 11.47 -7.73
CA SER A 152 12.64 10.95 -7.35
C SER A 152 12.59 9.95 -6.19
N GLY A 153 11.43 9.80 -5.54
CA GLY A 153 11.29 8.96 -4.34
C GLY A 153 11.77 9.61 -3.04
N ASP A 154 12.18 10.89 -3.09
CA ASP A 154 12.61 11.65 -1.90
C ASP A 154 11.42 12.13 -1.06
N GLY A 155 10.26 12.34 -1.70
CA GLY A 155 9.02 12.74 -1.04
C GLY A 155 8.14 11.55 -0.70
N LEU A 156 7.59 11.55 0.51
CA LEU A 156 6.51 10.64 0.93
C LEU A 156 5.15 11.33 0.79
N LYS A 157 4.99 12.44 1.49
CA LYS A 157 3.82 13.31 1.39
C LYS A 157 4.28 14.75 1.21
N VAL A 158 3.76 15.39 0.16
CA VAL A 158 3.99 16.80 -0.13
C VAL A 158 2.69 17.56 0.14
N ILE A 159 2.80 18.65 0.89
CA ILE A 159 1.74 19.63 1.10
C ILE A 159 2.12 20.90 0.35
N LEU A 160 1.16 21.45 -0.37
CA LEU A 160 1.28 22.77 -1.01
C LEU A 160 0.35 23.74 -0.28
N ARG A 161 0.90 24.85 0.16
CA ARG A 161 0.15 25.93 0.82
C ARG A 161 -0.16 27.04 -0.16
N PRO A 162 -1.40 27.50 -0.29
CA PRO A 162 -1.77 28.66 -1.09
C PRO A 162 -1.18 29.93 -0.53
#